data_d9a1e946ddea6b811fca782d0ff80d73
#
_entry.id   d9a1e946ddea6b811fca782d0ff80d73
#
_cell.length_a   1.000
_cell.length_b   1.000
_cell.length_c   1.000
_cell.angle_alpha   90.00
_cell.angle_beta   90.00
_cell.angle_gamma   90.00
#
_symmetry.space_group_name_H-M   'P 1'
#
loop_
_entity.id
_entity.type
_entity.pdbx_description
1 polymer ?
#
loop_
_entity_poly.entity_id
_entity_poly.type
_entity_poly.pdbx_seq_one_letter_code
_entity_poly.pdbx_strand_id
1 'polypeptide(L)'
;MGWGSLALNQQMRLEAQNPLNAGSLSLQSGEEGQMKRFKFVYKETIANIITESEEFYKIAIMAILEARSEIERYSMLNPEFLISLEPIECRAEGIVKRMCDAAKIAGVGPMASVAGAIAEYAVEKMVEAGARLAIVDNGGDIAIKTDREIRVGIYPTKLAFLIPPGERLAVCTSSGKIGPSISFGFADCATVVAKDACIADAFATALGNLIKDDSNIGKIVEDFYEKYKKFLIGVLVVKENSMAFAGKLPRLEIAKISEELISKL
;
A
#
# COMPACT_ATOMS: atom_id res chain seq x y z
N MET A 1 5.14 -34.49 -16.94
CA MET A 1 6.19 -33.79 -17.70
C MET A 1 5.52 -32.75 -18.58
N GLY A 2 5.76 -31.47 -18.36
CA GLY A 2 5.77 -30.45 -19.39
C GLY A 2 4.46 -29.76 -19.79
N TRP A 3 3.60 -29.27 -18.87
CA TRP A 3 2.48 -28.40 -19.27
C TRP A 3 2.41 -27.09 -18.46
N GLY A 4 3.39 -26.84 -17.63
CA GLY A 4 3.39 -25.64 -16.73
C GLY A 4 4.09 -24.40 -17.27
N SER A 5 4.97 -24.50 -18.27
CA SER A 5 5.83 -23.37 -18.67
C SER A 5 5.37 -22.57 -19.90
N LEU A 6 4.45 -23.11 -20.70
CA LEU A 6 3.98 -22.44 -21.93
C LEU A 6 2.77 -21.51 -21.72
N ALA A 7 1.95 -21.75 -20.70
CA ALA A 7 0.80 -20.89 -20.40
C ALA A 7 1.19 -19.57 -19.71
N LEU A 8 2.30 -19.52 -18.96
CA LEU A 8 2.81 -18.30 -18.34
C LEU A 8 3.38 -17.30 -19.35
N ASN A 9 3.93 -17.78 -20.47
CA ASN A 9 4.59 -16.91 -21.47
C ASN A 9 3.63 -16.19 -22.45
N GLN A 10 2.37 -16.61 -22.56
CA GLN A 10 1.42 -15.96 -23.46
C GLN A 10 0.53 -14.90 -22.80
N GLN A 11 0.43 -14.85 -21.47
CA GLN A 11 -0.32 -13.82 -20.73
C GLN A 11 0.55 -12.69 -20.18
N MET A 12 1.86 -12.84 -20.21
CA MET A 12 2.81 -11.79 -19.82
C MET A 12 3.21 -10.94 -21.05
N ARG A 13 2.29 -10.16 -21.60
CA ARG A 13 2.69 -9.00 -22.40
C ARG A 13 3.18 -7.94 -21.43
N LEU A 14 4.48 -7.93 -21.22
CA LEU A 14 5.22 -6.82 -20.65
C LEU A 14 5.11 -5.63 -21.61
N GLU A 15 4.12 -4.79 -21.45
CA GLU A 15 4.16 -3.45 -22.03
C GLU A 15 5.14 -2.61 -21.19
N ALA A 16 6.42 -2.79 -21.49
CA ALA A 16 7.44 -1.81 -21.13
C ALA A 16 7.19 -0.58 -22.00
N GLN A 17 6.31 0.32 -21.56
CA GLN A 17 6.17 1.62 -22.18
C GLN A 17 7.43 2.44 -21.91
N ASN A 18 8.02 2.90 -23.01
CA ASN A 18 9.24 3.71 -23.10
C ASN A 18 9.16 4.93 -22.16
N PRO A 19 10.20 5.27 -21.35
CA PRO A 19 10.13 6.22 -20.23
C PRO A 19 10.15 7.70 -20.64
N LEU A 20 9.80 8.07 -21.86
CA LEU A 20 10.00 9.44 -22.38
C LEU A 20 8.84 10.41 -22.15
N ASN A 21 7.71 10.03 -21.53
CA ASN A 21 6.59 10.96 -21.30
C ASN A 21 5.82 10.77 -20.00
N ALA A 22 6.43 10.28 -18.94
CA ALA A 22 5.81 10.25 -17.61
C ALA A 22 6.18 11.52 -16.85
N GLY A 23 5.18 12.32 -16.51
CA GLY A 23 5.30 13.56 -15.74
C GLY A 23 6.15 13.39 -14.48
N SER A 24 7.12 14.26 -14.36
CA SER A 24 8.23 14.24 -13.44
C SER A 24 7.82 14.27 -11.98
N LEU A 25 8.16 13.20 -11.23
CA LEU A 25 8.69 13.40 -9.89
C LEU A 25 9.99 14.20 -10.08
N SER A 26 10.00 15.50 -9.78
CA SER A 26 11.21 16.32 -9.87
C SER A 26 12.17 15.92 -8.77
N LEU A 27 13.11 15.06 -9.12
CA LEU A 27 14.29 14.79 -8.33
C LEU A 27 15.44 15.59 -8.89
N GLN A 28 16.09 16.40 -8.05
CA GLN A 28 17.39 16.98 -8.38
C GLN A 28 18.39 15.83 -8.55
N SER A 29 18.99 15.77 -9.73
CA SER A 29 19.98 14.78 -10.14
C SER A 29 21.27 14.93 -9.35
N GLY A 30 21.50 14.03 -8.39
CA GLY A 30 22.84 13.64 -7.96
C GLY A 30 23.14 12.28 -8.58
N GLU A 31 24.33 12.10 -9.12
CA GLU A 31 24.81 10.87 -9.73
C GLU A 31 24.88 9.73 -8.72
N GLU A 32 23.77 8.94 -8.58
CA GLU A 32 23.80 7.58 -8.01
C GLU A 32 22.47 6.88 -8.34
N GLY A 33 22.52 5.88 -9.21
CA GLY A 33 21.46 4.91 -9.49
C GLY A 33 20.13 5.54 -9.95
N GLN A 34 19.85 5.52 -11.25
CA GLN A 34 18.63 6.07 -11.83
C GLN A 34 17.40 5.32 -11.27
N MET A 35 16.50 6.03 -10.60
CA MET A 35 15.22 5.50 -10.15
C MET A 35 14.35 5.14 -11.35
N LYS A 36 13.92 3.88 -11.44
CA LYS A 36 13.05 3.37 -12.49
C LYS A 36 11.66 3.09 -11.92
N ARG A 37 10.63 3.43 -12.67
CA ARG A 37 9.24 3.13 -12.34
C ARG A 37 8.70 2.14 -13.35
N PHE A 38 8.03 1.09 -12.85
CA PHE A 38 7.39 0.05 -13.63
C PHE A 38 5.94 -0.09 -13.19
N LYS A 39 5.03 -0.27 -14.12
CA LYS A 39 3.63 -0.61 -13.85
C LYS A 39 3.43 -2.10 -14.06
N PHE A 40 2.84 -2.76 -13.09
CA PHE A 40 2.46 -4.17 -13.15
C PHE A 40 0.95 -4.29 -12.95
N VAL A 41 0.29 -5.03 -13.85
CA VAL A 41 -1.16 -5.28 -13.79
C VAL A 41 -1.40 -6.78 -13.89
N TYR A 42 -2.06 -7.35 -12.91
CA TYR A 42 -2.48 -8.73 -12.91
C TYR A 42 -3.76 -8.92 -12.11
N LYS A 43 -4.83 -9.36 -12.77
CA LYS A 43 -6.18 -9.42 -12.17
C LYS A 43 -6.55 -8.07 -11.50
N GLU A 44 -6.88 -8.09 -10.22
CA GLU A 44 -7.24 -6.91 -9.43
C GLU A 44 -6.02 -6.11 -8.92
N THR A 45 -4.81 -6.65 -9.06
CA THR A 45 -3.59 -5.96 -8.63
C THR A 45 -3.12 -4.99 -9.70
N ILE A 46 -3.04 -3.72 -9.32
CA ILE A 46 -2.41 -2.65 -10.11
C ILE A 46 -1.31 -2.06 -9.25
N ALA A 47 -0.07 -2.43 -9.51
CA ALA A 47 1.07 -2.01 -8.72
C ALA A 47 2.03 -1.11 -9.52
N ASN A 48 2.46 -0.01 -8.91
CA ASN A 48 3.63 0.75 -9.37
C ASN A 48 4.83 0.31 -8.53
N ILE A 49 5.87 -0.17 -9.19
CA ILE A 49 7.10 -0.65 -8.57
C ILE A 49 8.22 0.33 -8.92
N ILE A 50 8.88 0.87 -7.90
CA ILE A 50 9.96 1.84 -8.07
C ILE A 50 11.22 1.26 -7.45
N THR A 51 12.27 1.16 -8.26
CA THR A 51 13.52 0.52 -7.88
C THR A 51 14.70 1.01 -8.74
N GLU A 52 15.92 0.68 -8.37
CA GLU A 52 17.13 1.04 -9.11
C GLU A 52 17.43 0.12 -10.30
N SER A 53 16.84 -1.09 -10.36
CA SER A 53 17.15 -2.04 -11.44
C SER A 53 15.94 -2.85 -11.90
N GLU A 54 16.02 -3.34 -13.14
CA GLU A 54 15.00 -4.24 -13.71
C GLU A 54 15.02 -5.63 -13.07
N GLU A 55 16.13 -6.03 -12.50
CA GLU A 55 16.26 -7.30 -11.76
C GLU A 55 15.35 -7.28 -10.51
N PHE A 56 15.42 -6.21 -9.72
CA PHE A 56 14.56 -6.06 -8.54
C PHE A 56 13.08 -5.91 -8.91
N TYR A 57 12.77 -5.31 -10.06
CA TYR A 57 11.40 -5.30 -10.60
C TYR A 57 10.89 -6.72 -10.86
N LYS A 58 11.71 -7.60 -11.48
CA LYS A 58 11.33 -9.00 -11.71
C LYS A 58 11.12 -9.75 -10.40
N ILE A 59 11.95 -9.50 -9.40
CA ILE A 59 11.78 -10.07 -8.05
C ILE A 59 10.45 -9.61 -7.43
N ALA A 60 10.11 -8.32 -7.53
CA ALA A 60 8.85 -7.80 -7.03
C ALA A 60 7.63 -8.48 -7.70
N ILE A 61 7.65 -8.66 -9.03
CA ILE A 61 6.58 -9.38 -9.74
C ILE A 61 6.43 -10.81 -9.23
N MET A 62 7.53 -11.55 -9.11
CA MET A 62 7.51 -12.92 -8.61
C MET A 62 6.92 -12.98 -7.21
N ALA A 63 7.32 -12.07 -6.33
CA ALA A 63 6.81 -11.98 -4.98
C ALA A 63 5.31 -11.63 -4.93
N ILE A 64 4.84 -10.70 -5.75
CA ILE A 64 3.42 -10.35 -5.87
C ILE A 64 2.61 -11.57 -6.31
N LEU A 65 3.07 -12.31 -7.32
CA LEU A 65 2.38 -13.50 -7.83
C LEU A 65 2.37 -14.64 -6.79
N GLU A 66 3.46 -14.84 -6.06
CA GLU A 66 3.57 -15.82 -4.99
C GLU A 66 2.60 -15.47 -3.85
N ALA A 67 2.61 -14.24 -3.36
CA ALA A 67 1.71 -13.73 -2.33
C ALA A 67 0.23 -13.94 -2.72
N ARG A 68 -0.13 -13.56 -3.94
CA ARG A 68 -1.49 -13.78 -4.45
C ARG A 68 -1.87 -15.24 -4.51
N SER A 69 -0.98 -16.10 -5.01
CA SER A 69 -1.23 -17.53 -5.10
C SER A 69 -1.49 -18.18 -3.73
N GLU A 70 -0.76 -17.74 -2.70
CA GLU A 70 -0.96 -18.21 -1.33
C GLU A 70 -2.34 -17.77 -0.78
N ILE A 71 -2.69 -16.49 -0.98
CA ILE A 71 -3.98 -15.92 -0.58
C ILE A 71 -5.14 -16.61 -1.31
N GLU A 72 -5.07 -16.75 -2.64
CA GLU A 72 -6.09 -17.41 -3.47
C GLU A 72 -6.30 -18.88 -3.05
N ARG A 73 -5.22 -19.62 -2.83
CA ARG A 73 -5.28 -21.01 -2.38
C ARG A 73 -5.93 -21.16 -1.01
N TYR A 74 -5.57 -20.29 -0.04
CA TYR A 74 -6.18 -20.31 1.26
C TYR A 74 -7.67 -19.97 1.22
N SER A 75 -8.03 -18.98 0.42
CA SER A 75 -9.41 -18.51 0.26
C SER A 75 -10.32 -19.57 -0.38
N MET A 76 -9.81 -20.40 -1.28
CA MET A 76 -10.59 -21.50 -1.88
C MET A 76 -11.02 -22.51 -0.82
N LEU A 77 -10.20 -22.73 0.22
CA LEU A 77 -10.49 -23.67 1.31
C LEU A 77 -11.23 -23.01 2.47
N ASN A 78 -11.18 -21.68 2.55
CA ASN A 78 -11.76 -20.87 3.63
C ASN A 78 -12.51 -19.66 3.04
N PRO A 79 -13.70 -19.85 2.46
CA PRO A 79 -14.41 -18.76 1.76
C PRO A 79 -14.75 -17.56 2.65
N GLU A 80 -14.92 -17.77 3.96
CA GLU A 80 -15.14 -16.71 4.94
C GLU A 80 -14.00 -15.68 4.98
N PHE A 81 -12.77 -16.11 4.64
CA PHE A 81 -11.61 -15.22 4.57
C PHE A 81 -11.79 -14.07 3.57
N LEU A 82 -12.51 -14.32 2.46
CA LEU A 82 -12.77 -13.31 1.42
C LEU A 82 -13.87 -12.32 1.80
N ILE A 83 -14.86 -12.75 2.57
CA ILE A 83 -16.11 -11.99 2.73
C ILE A 83 -16.28 -11.41 4.13
N SER A 84 -15.54 -11.90 5.12
CA SER A 84 -15.67 -11.38 6.48
C SER A 84 -15.22 -9.92 6.56
N LEU A 85 -16.04 -9.11 7.20
CA LEU A 85 -15.73 -7.71 7.55
C LEU A 85 -15.19 -7.58 8.98
N GLU A 86 -15.20 -8.69 9.73
CA GLU A 86 -14.72 -8.78 11.10
C GLU A 86 -13.53 -9.76 11.18
N PRO A 87 -12.71 -9.68 12.24
CA PRO A 87 -11.61 -10.61 12.43
C PRO A 87 -12.10 -12.06 12.48
N ILE A 88 -11.37 -12.95 11.85
CA ILE A 88 -11.60 -14.39 11.90
C ILE A 88 -10.38 -15.12 12.46
N GLU A 89 -10.58 -16.31 13.00
CA GLU A 89 -9.48 -17.18 13.41
C GLU A 89 -8.89 -17.88 12.17
N CYS A 90 -7.61 -17.64 11.91
CA CYS A 90 -6.91 -18.24 10.78
C CYS A 90 -5.90 -19.29 11.25
N ARG A 91 -5.98 -20.47 10.66
CA ARG A 91 -4.96 -21.52 10.80
C ARG A 91 -4.08 -21.48 9.56
N ALA A 92 -3.15 -20.54 9.53
CA ALA A 92 -2.29 -20.29 8.38
C ALA A 92 -0.89 -19.82 8.84
N GLU A 93 0.05 -19.86 7.93
CA GLU A 93 1.39 -19.26 8.06
C GLU A 93 1.54 -18.17 6.98
N GLY A 94 2.74 -17.63 6.81
CA GLY A 94 3.08 -16.71 5.75
C GLY A 94 2.23 -15.44 5.70
N ILE A 95 1.88 -15.03 4.49
CA ILE A 95 1.15 -13.78 4.25
C ILE A 95 -0.28 -13.81 4.80
N VAL A 96 -0.95 -14.98 4.73
CA VAL A 96 -2.31 -15.14 5.23
C VAL A 96 -2.38 -14.94 6.73
N LYS A 97 -1.41 -15.50 7.48
CA LYS A 97 -1.32 -15.27 8.92
C LYS A 97 -1.11 -13.80 9.24
N ARG A 98 -0.22 -13.11 8.52
CA ARG A 98 0.02 -11.66 8.71
C ARG A 98 -1.25 -10.86 8.51
N MET A 99 -2.04 -11.16 7.47
CA MET A 99 -3.33 -10.51 7.20
C MET A 99 -4.33 -10.74 8.34
N CYS A 100 -4.43 -11.97 8.85
CA CYS A 100 -5.32 -12.28 9.97
C CYS A 100 -4.89 -11.60 11.27
N ASP A 101 -3.59 -11.57 11.56
CA ASP A 101 -3.05 -10.90 12.75
C ASP A 101 -3.30 -9.37 12.68
N ALA A 102 -3.06 -8.74 11.52
CA ALA A 102 -3.34 -7.32 11.30
C ALA A 102 -4.85 -7.02 11.44
N ALA A 103 -5.69 -7.83 10.83
CA ALA A 103 -7.15 -7.74 10.92
C ALA A 103 -7.64 -7.83 12.38
N LYS A 104 -7.10 -8.77 13.15
CA LYS A 104 -7.45 -8.96 14.56
C LYS A 104 -7.09 -7.75 15.42
N ILE A 105 -5.93 -7.14 15.17
CA ILE A 105 -5.48 -5.96 15.91
C ILE A 105 -6.30 -4.73 15.54
N ALA A 106 -6.62 -4.56 14.25
CA ALA A 106 -7.36 -3.39 13.75
C ALA A 106 -8.89 -3.51 13.92
N GLY A 107 -9.41 -4.74 14.13
CA GLY A 107 -10.85 -4.99 14.26
C GLY A 107 -11.59 -4.97 12.93
N VAL A 108 -10.98 -5.50 11.87
CA VAL A 108 -11.52 -5.57 10.50
C VAL A 108 -11.40 -6.99 9.94
N GLY A 109 -11.99 -7.26 8.78
CA GLY A 109 -11.79 -8.52 8.08
C GLY A 109 -10.39 -8.65 7.47
N PRO A 110 -9.89 -9.87 7.21
CA PRO A 110 -8.52 -10.08 6.72
C PRO A 110 -8.22 -9.39 5.38
N MET A 111 -9.21 -9.35 4.48
CA MET A 111 -9.05 -8.74 3.16
C MET A 111 -8.85 -7.23 3.21
N ALA A 112 -9.13 -6.57 4.34
CA ALA A 112 -8.85 -5.15 4.56
C ALA A 112 -7.35 -4.81 4.64
N SER A 113 -6.47 -5.82 4.58
CA SER A 113 -5.01 -5.66 4.59
C SER A 113 -4.33 -6.28 3.37
N VAL A 114 -5.11 -6.71 2.37
CA VAL A 114 -4.56 -7.53 1.26
C VAL A 114 -3.59 -6.77 0.38
N ALA A 115 -3.88 -5.51 0.07
CA ALA A 115 -3.06 -4.71 -0.82
C ALA A 115 -1.73 -4.33 -0.15
N GLY A 116 -1.79 -3.90 1.11
CA GLY A 116 -0.62 -3.63 1.94
C GLY A 116 0.23 -4.86 2.20
N ALA A 117 -0.39 -6.02 2.48
CA ALA A 117 0.33 -7.27 2.70
C ALA A 117 1.13 -7.71 1.46
N ILE A 118 0.53 -7.62 0.27
CA ILE A 118 1.20 -7.94 -1.00
C ILE A 118 2.34 -6.96 -1.27
N ALA A 119 2.13 -5.65 -1.05
CA ALA A 119 3.15 -4.63 -1.22
C ALA A 119 4.34 -4.85 -0.26
N GLU A 120 4.07 -5.13 1.01
CA GLU A 120 5.08 -5.40 2.04
C GLU A 120 5.91 -6.64 1.67
N TYR A 121 5.25 -7.74 1.29
CA TYR A 121 5.93 -8.96 0.90
C TYR A 121 6.87 -8.75 -0.30
N ALA A 122 6.42 -7.99 -1.30
CA ALA A 122 7.23 -7.68 -2.46
C ALA A 122 8.45 -6.82 -2.10
N VAL A 123 8.29 -5.79 -1.28
CA VAL A 123 9.41 -4.96 -0.78
C VAL A 123 10.39 -5.79 0.05
N GLU A 124 9.89 -6.70 0.89
CA GLU A 124 10.76 -7.62 1.66
C GLU A 124 11.65 -8.45 0.73
N LYS A 125 11.07 -9.06 -0.31
CA LYS A 125 11.83 -9.87 -1.27
C LYS A 125 12.86 -9.06 -2.07
N MET A 126 12.51 -7.83 -2.45
CA MET A 126 13.47 -6.92 -3.10
C MET A 126 14.64 -6.58 -2.18
N VAL A 127 14.36 -6.27 -0.91
CA VAL A 127 15.38 -5.94 0.10
C VAL A 127 16.24 -7.15 0.44
N GLU A 128 15.66 -8.34 0.60
CA GLU A 128 16.40 -9.61 0.77
C GLU A 128 17.38 -9.87 -0.38
N ALA A 129 17.02 -9.47 -1.59
CA ALA A 129 17.88 -9.56 -2.77
C ALA A 129 18.93 -8.42 -2.88
N GLY A 130 18.91 -7.45 -1.96
CA GLY A 130 19.90 -6.37 -1.89
C GLY A 130 19.45 -5.02 -2.47
N ALA A 131 18.15 -4.83 -2.79
CA ALA A 131 17.65 -3.53 -3.23
C ALA A 131 17.81 -2.46 -2.14
N ARG A 132 18.36 -1.31 -2.50
CA ARG A 132 18.44 -0.14 -1.63
C ARG A 132 17.23 0.78 -1.79
N LEU A 133 16.61 0.73 -2.98
CA LEU A 133 15.38 1.41 -3.32
C LEU A 133 14.34 0.36 -3.73
N ALA A 134 13.38 0.13 -2.87
CA ALA A 134 12.27 -0.81 -3.08
C ALA A 134 10.97 -0.14 -2.62
N ILE A 135 10.13 0.26 -3.57
CA ILE A 135 8.82 0.85 -3.29
C ILE A 135 7.80 0.10 -4.13
N VAL A 136 6.76 -0.36 -3.48
CA VAL A 136 5.61 -0.99 -4.13
C VAL A 136 4.35 -0.26 -3.68
N ASP A 137 3.69 0.41 -4.62
CA ASP A 137 2.40 1.06 -4.46
C ASP A 137 1.34 0.16 -5.12
N ASN A 138 0.54 -0.49 -4.31
CA ASN A 138 -0.52 -1.38 -4.74
C ASN A 138 -1.88 -0.74 -4.47
N GLY A 139 -2.34 0.10 -5.40
CA GLY A 139 -3.64 0.76 -5.29
C GLY A 139 -3.72 1.83 -4.18
N GLY A 140 -2.60 2.46 -3.81
CA GLY A 140 -2.50 3.46 -2.74
C GLY A 140 -2.09 2.90 -1.38
N ASP A 141 -1.77 1.60 -1.32
CA ASP A 141 -1.19 0.95 -0.15
C ASP A 141 0.28 0.69 -0.44
N ILE A 142 1.14 1.50 0.17
CA ILE A 142 2.52 1.70 -0.24
C ILE A 142 3.47 1.16 0.82
N ALA A 143 4.28 0.16 0.44
CA ALA A 143 5.43 -0.28 1.21
C ALA A 143 6.71 0.38 0.67
N ILE A 144 7.59 0.84 1.56
CA ILE A 144 8.72 1.69 1.22
C ILE A 144 9.98 1.24 1.93
N LYS A 145 11.04 1.03 1.17
CA LYS A 145 12.43 1.07 1.61
C LYS A 145 13.18 1.99 0.66
N THR A 146 13.86 3.01 1.18
CA THR A 146 14.55 3.99 0.35
C THR A 146 15.88 4.42 0.96
N ASP A 147 16.89 4.61 0.12
CA ASP A 147 18.20 5.18 0.46
C ASP A 147 18.29 6.69 0.18
N ARG A 148 17.18 7.28 -0.29
CA ARG A 148 17.07 8.71 -0.62
C ARG A 148 15.72 9.28 -0.21
N GLU A 149 15.62 10.61 -0.19
CA GLU A 149 14.35 11.28 0.06
C GLU A 149 13.38 11.08 -1.11
N ILE A 150 12.13 10.73 -0.80
CA ILE A 150 11.07 10.55 -1.78
C ILE A 150 9.80 11.29 -1.36
N ARG A 151 8.91 11.55 -2.34
CA ARG A 151 7.60 12.17 -2.12
C ARG A 151 6.50 11.16 -2.34
N VAL A 152 5.58 11.07 -1.37
CA VAL A 152 4.38 10.24 -1.45
C VAL A 152 3.16 11.15 -1.41
N GLY A 153 2.47 11.29 -2.53
CA GLY A 153 1.26 12.12 -2.64
C GLY A 153 0.08 11.54 -1.88
N ILE A 154 -0.73 12.40 -1.29
CA ILE A 154 -1.94 12.05 -0.55
C ILE A 154 -3.15 12.48 -1.38
N TYR A 155 -3.71 11.58 -2.17
CA TYR A 155 -4.90 11.86 -2.95
C TYR A 155 -6.18 11.82 -2.08
N PRO A 156 -7.18 12.72 -2.28
CA PRO A 156 -7.30 13.74 -3.33
C PRO A 156 -6.74 15.13 -2.95
N THR A 157 -5.83 15.22 -2.01
CA THR A 157 -5.27 16.50 -1.57
C THR A 157 -4.15 17.00 -2.51
N LYS A 158 -3.68 18.22 -2.26
CA LYS A 158 -2.44 18.75 -2.87
C LYS A 158 -1.24 18.57 -1.93
N LEU A 159 -1.28 17.59 -1.03
CA LEU A 159 -0.25 17.34 -0.05
C LEU A 159 0.55 16.09 -0.42
N ALA A 160 1.81 16.08 -0.02
CA ALA A 160 2.68 14.91 -0.07
C ALA A 160 3.44 14.78 1.25
N PHE A 161 3.70 13.54 1.65
CA PHE A 161 4.70 13.22 2.65
C PHE A 161 6.09 13.23 2.04
N LEU A 162 7.02 13.87 2.71
CA LEU A 162 8.45 13.78 2.43
C LEU A 162 9.04 12.66 3.29
N ILE A 163 9.36 11.55 2.65
CA ILE A 163 9.89 10.35 3.31
C ILE A 163 11.43 10.40 3.24
N PRO A 164 12.12 10.49 4.37
CA PRO A 164 13.57 10.47 4.41
C PRO A 164 14.13 9.07 4.11
N PRO A 165 15.41 8.94 3.73
CA PRO A 165 16.08 7.65 3.67
C PRO A 165 16.09 7.00 5.06
N GLY A 166 15.97 5.67 5.11
CA GLY A 166 15.99 4.98 6.39
C GLY A 166 15.43 3.58 6.38
N GLU A 167 14.80 3.22 7.51
CA GLU A 167 14.12 1.95 7.72
C GLU A 167 12.87 1.83 6.84
N ARG A 168 12.29 0.63 6.82
CA ARG A 168 11.01 0.41 6.14
C ARG A 168 9.91 1.28 6.73
N LEU A 169 9.07 1.80 5.86
CA LEU A 169 7.91 2.61 6.18
C LEU A 169 6.76 2.20 5.26
N ALA A 170 5.55 2.34 5.75
CA ALA A 170 4.34 2.15 4.98
C ALA A 170 3.44 3.38 5.06
N VAL A 171 2.79 3.68 3.94
CA VAL A 171 1.74 4.71 3.83
C VAL A 171 0.57 4.08 3.12
N CYS A 172 -0.49 3.77 3.85
CA CYS A 172 -1.69 3.14 3.31
C CYS A 172 -2.91 4.05 3.45
N THR A 173 -3.76 4.04 2.43
CA THR A 173 -4.90 4.97 2.37
C THR A 173 -6.18 4.27 1.98
N SER A 174 -7.17 4.30 2.87
CA SER A 174 -8.54 3.93 2.59
C SER A 174 -9.38 5.15 2.22
N SER A 175 -10.26 5.01 1.23
CA SER A 175 -11.19 6.06 0.80
C SER A 175 -12.60 5.50 0.75
N GLY A 176 -13.57 6.24 1.28
CA GLY A 176 -14.99 5.90 1.18
C GLY A 176 -15.59 6.15 -0.21
N LYS A 177 -14.87 6.89 -1.08
CA LYS A 177 -15.38 7.33 -2.39
C LYS A 177 -14.64 6.71 -3.58
N ILE A 178 -13.43 6.16 -3.38
CA ILE A 178 -12.55 5.73 -4.48
C ILE A 178 -11.89 4.40 -4.14
N GLY A 179 -11.97 3.44 -5.06
CA GLY A 179 -11.27 2.16 -5.02
C GLY A 179 -12.18 0.93 -5.00
N PRO A 180 -11.66 -0.26 -5.33
CA PRO A 180 -12.42 -1.51 -5.35
C PRO A 180 -12.69 -2.11 -3.97
N SER A 181 -12.06 -1.60 -2.91
CA SER A 181 -12.26 -2.06 -1.53
C SER A 181 -13.56 -1.50 -0.95
N ILE A 182 -14.27 -2.33 -0.19
CA ILE A 182 -15.49 -1.91 0.50
C ILE A 182 -15.09 -1.08 1.72
N SER A 183 -15.36 0.23 1.67
CA SER A 183 -15.27 1.13 2.82
C SER A 183 -16.63 1.73 3.11
N PHE A 184 -17.05 1.69 4.36
CA PHE A 184 -18.33 2.25 4.83
C PHE A 184 -18.18 3.68 5.36
N GLY A 185 -17.01 4.30 5.22
CA GLY A 185 -16.71 5.62 5.74
C GLY A 185 -17.01 6.75 4.77
N PHE A 186 -17.13 7.96 5.31
CA PHE A 186 -17.35 9.22 4.59
C PHE A 186 -16.06 10.04 4.42
N ALA A 187 -14.90 9.48 4.76
CA ALA A 187 -13.62 10.13 4.53
C ALA A 187 -13.28 10.20 3.03
N ASP A 188 -12.76 11.33 2.58
CA ASP A 188 -12.14 11.43 1.26
C ASP A 188 -10.85 10.61 1.24
N CYS A 189 -10.05 10.69 2.30
CA CYS A 189 -8.99 9.74 2.57
C CYS A 189 -8.74 9.57 4.08
N ALA A 190 -8.46 8.33 4.49
CA ALA A 190 -7.96 7.96 5.80
C ALA A 190 -6.60 7.29 5.61
N THR A 191 -5.53 8.02 5.90
CA THR A 191 -4.14 7.59 5.67
C THR A 191 -3.50 7.19 6.99
N VAL A 192 -2.85 6.04 6.98
CA VAL A 192 -2.08 5.51 8.12
C VAL A 192 -0.62 5.35 7.72
N VAL A 193 0.27 5.81 8.59
CA VAL A 193 1.72 5.61 8.48
C VAL A 193 2.15 4.65 9.57
N ALA A 194 2.82 3.56 9.18
CA ALA A 194 3.34 2.53 10.08
C ALA A 194 4.67 1.96 9.55
N LYS A 195 5.27 1.00 10.25
CA LYS A 195 6.48 0.30 9.78
C LYS A 195 6.18 -0.86 8.85
N ASP A 196 4.95 -1.37 8.85
CA ASP A 196 4.48 -2.53 8.11
C ASP A 196 3.23 -2.16 7.32
N ALA A 197 3.20 -2.47 6.01
CA ALA A 197 2.10 -2.06 5.15
C ALA A 197 0.84 -2.91 5.35
N CYS A 198 0.96 -4.18 5.75
CA CYS A 198 -0.19 -5.01 6.09
C CYS A 198 -0.95 -4.42 7.30
N ILE A 199 -0.20 -3.97 8.31
CA ILE A 199 -0.74 -3.28 9.49
C ILE A 199 -1.35 -1.93 9.08
N ALA A 200 -0.61 -1.13 8.32
CA ALA A 200 -1.08 0.20 7.91
C ALA A 200 -2.40 0.15 7.12
N ASP A 201 -2.55 -0.82 6.20
CA ASP A 201 -3.73 -1.01 5.36
C ASP A 201 -4.96 -1.43 6.19
N ALA A 202 -4.81 -2.43 7.09
CA ALA A 202 -5.86 -2.82 8.03
C ALA A 202 -6.35 -1.63 8.87
N PHE A 203 -5.43 -0.82 9.39
CA PHE A 203 -5.76 0.35 10.20
C PHE A 203 -6.32 1.52 9.37
N ALA A 204 -5.91 1.69 8.11
CA ALA A 204 -6.48 2.68 7.22
C ALA A 204 -7.97 2.38 6.96
N THR A 205 -8.30 1.09 6.73
CA THR A 205 -9.69 0.63 6.61
C THR A 205 -10.46 0.83 7.92
N ALA A 206 -9.89 0.45 9.07
CA ALA A 206 -10.52 0.63 10.38
C ALA A 206 -10.81 2.11 10.69
N LEU A 207 -9.83 2.99 10.43
CA LEU A 207 -9.97 4.43 10.63
C LEU A 207 -11.03 5.01 9.68
N GLY A 208 -10.99 4.64 8.40
CA GLY A 208 -11.97 5.08 7.40
C GLY A 208 -13.41 4.72 7.83
N ASN A 209 -13.63 3.52 8.34
CA ASN A 209 -14.94 3.04 8.80
C ASN A 209 -15.51 3.82 10.00
N LEU A 210 -14.67 4.46 10.80
CA LEU A 210 -15.11 5.30 11.92
C LEU A 210 -15.62 6.68 11.49
N ILE A 211 -15.24 7.16 10.31
CA ILE A 211 -15.64 8.48 9.83
C ILE A 211 -17.06 8.41 9.27
N LYS A 212 -17.99 9.10 9.91
CA LYS A 212 -19.38 9.24 9.51
C LYS A 212 -19.65 10.66 9.02
N ASP A 213 -20.87 10.92 8.54
CA ASP A 213 -21.21 12.22 7.96
C ASP A 213 -21.10 13.38 8.96
N ASP A 214 -21.56 13.17 10.17
CA ASP A 214 -21.53 14.12 11.28
C ASP A 214 -20.30 14.02 12.21
N SER A 215 -19.25 13.31 11.77
CA SER A 215 -18.10 13.00 12.61
C SER A 215 -17.25 14.24 12.95
N ASN A 216 -16.90 14.37 14.22
CA ASN A 216 -15.80 15.22 14.65
C ASN A 216 -14.48 14.50 14.35
N ILE A 217 -13.92 14.71 13.16
CA ILE A 217 -12.72 14.01 12.70
C ILE A 217 -11.50 14.25 13.59
N GLY A 218 -11.38 15.44 14.20
CA GLY A 218 -10.27 15.76 15.10
C GLY A 218 -10.22 14.83 16.30
N LYS A 219 -11.36 14.68 16.98
CA LYS A 219 -11.45 13.79 18.14
C LYS A 219 -11.27 12.32 17.77
N ILE A 220 -11.88 11.87 16.68
CA ILE A 220 -11.76 10.46 16.21
C ILE A 220 -10.30 10.13 15.92
N VAL A 221 -9.59 11.01 15.21
CA VAL A 221 -8.19 10.81 14.83
C VAL A 221 -7.28 10.75 16.06
N GLU A 222 -7.50 11.63 17.04
CA GLU A 222 -6.75 11.65 18.30
C GLU A 222 -7.00 10.37 19.12
N ASP A 223 -8.27 10.03 19.39
CA ASP A 223 -8.65 8.84 20.15
C ASP A 223 -8.16 7.55 19.47
N PHE A 224 -8.25 7.48 18.15
CA PHE A 224 -7.76 6.34 17.37
C PHE A 224 -6.24 6.19 17.50
N TYR A 225 -5.49 7.28 17.30
CA TYR A 225 -4.05 7.23 17.42
C TYR A 225 -3.62 6.86 18.85
N GLU A 226 -4.19 7.46 19.89
CA GLU A 226 -3.87 7.13 21.28
C GLU A 226 -4.10 5.64 21.60
N LYS A 227 -5.19 5.08 21.10
CA LYS A 227 -5.51 3.66 21.28
C LYS A 227 -4.49 2.73 20.60
N TYR A 228 -3.98 3.11 19.43
CA TYR A 228 -3.18 2.22 18.59
C TYR A 228 -1.73 2.68 18.34
N LYS A 229 -1.24 3.71 19.04
CA LYS A 229 0.09 4.33 18.87
C LYS A 229 1.28 3.38 18.96
N LYS A 230 1.12 2.21 19.58
CA LYS A 230 2.17 1.17 19.61
C LYS A 230 2.41 0.50 18.26
N PHE A 231 1.43 0.57 17.35
CA PHE A 231 1.51 -0.01 16.01
C PHE A 231 1.71 1.06 14.94
N LEU A 232 1.32 2.31 15.23
CA LEU A 232 1.22 3.40 14.27
C LEU A 232 2.27 4.46 14.52
N ILE A 233 2.83 5.01 13.43
CA ILE A 233 3.68 6.21 13.49
C ILE A 233 2.80 7.46 13.51
N GLY A 234 1.77 7.49 12.68
CA GLY A 234 0.81 8.57 12.65
C GLY A 234 -0.37 8.27 11.72
N VAL A 235 -1.39 9.09 11.82
CA VAL A 235 -2.63 8.99 11.04
C VAL A 235 -3.06 10.36 10.54
N LEU A 236 -3.72 10.39 9.37
CA LEU A 236 -4.26 11.60 8.76
C LEU A 236 -5.61 11.27 8.14
N VAL A 237 -6.61 12.11 8.37
CA VAL A 237 -7.93 12.02 7.75
C VAL A 237 -8.24 13.33 7.05
N VAL A 238 -8.75 13.23 5.83
CA VAL A 238 -9.34 14.34 5.10
C VAL A 238 -10.80 14.02 4.83
N LYS A 239 -11.66 14.97 5.12
CA LYS A 239 -13.09 14.92 4.83
C LYS A 239 -13.51 16.30 4.35
N GLU A 240 -13.92 16.39 3.10
CA GLU A 240 -14.27 17.66 2.45
C GLU A 240 -13.17 18.72 2.60
N ASN A 241 -13.43 19.82 3.29
CA ASN A 241 -12.49 20.91 3.53
C ASN A 241 -11.78 20.80 4.89
N SER A 242 -11.96 19.69 5.61
CA SER A 242 -11.41 19.48 6.95
C SER A 242 -10.31 18.44 6.92
N MET A 243 -9.25 18.68 7.67
CA MET A 243 -8.14 17.74 7.84
C MET A 243 -7.80 17.62 9.33
N ALA A 244 -7.58 16.38 9.77
CA ALA A 244 -7.10 16.08 11.10
C ALA A 244 -5.96 15.06 11.02
N PHE A 245 -4.99 15.18 11.93
CA PHE A 245 -3.89 14.23 12.03
C PHE A 245 -3.44 14.05 13.47
N ALA A 246 -2.80 12.91 13.76
CA ALA A 246 -2.18 12.63 15.05
C ALA A 246 -0.92 11.76 14.87
N GLY A 247 -0.03 11.81 15.86
CA GLY A 247 1.24 11.06 15.85
C GLY A 247 2.38 11.81 15.15
N LYS A 248 3.43 11.05 14.79
CA LYS A 248 4.66 11.59 14.17
C LYS A 248 4.66 11.33 12.66
N LEU A 249 3.77 12.02 11.94
CA LEU A 249 3.76 11.94 10.49
C LEU A 249 5.08 12.43 9.86
N PRO A 250 5.47 11.90 8.70
CA PRO A 250 6.50 12.51 7.88
C PRO A 250 6.16 13.95 7.54
N ARG A 251 7.17 14.77 7.23
CA ARG A 251 6.97 16.18 6.88
C ARG A 251 5.99 16.29 5.71
N LEU A 252 4.97 17.14 5.87
CA LEU A 252 4.02 17.47 4.83
C LEU A 252 4.52 18.65 4.00
N GLU A 253 4.34 18.57 2.68
CA GLU A 253 4.59 19.67 1.76
C GLU A 253 3.44 19.78 0.74
N ILE A 254 3.30 20.95 0.13
CA ILE A 254 2.39 21.14 -0.99
C ILE A 254 3.08 20.62 -2.25
N ALA A 255 2.48 19.64 -2.90
CA ALA A 255 3.00 19.06 -4.13
C ALA A 255 1.95 19.09 -5.24
N LYS A 256 2.40 19.23 -6.49
CA LYS A 256 1.55 18.96 -7.66
C LYS A 256 1.45 17.44 -7.80
N ILE A 257 0.28 16.89 -7.49
CA ILE A 257 -0.01 15.48 -7.70
C ILE A 257 -0.60 15.34 -9.10
N SER A 258 0.08 14.61 -9.97
CA SER A 258 -0.43 14.27 -11.31
C SER A 258 -1.40 13.08 -11.17
N GLU A 259 -2.57 13.18 -11.82
CA GLU A 259 -3.57 12.09 -11.83
C GLU A 259 -3.01 10.80 -12.45
N GLU A 260 -2.06 10.90 -13.36
CA GLU A 260 -1.36 9.75 -13.97
C GLU A 260 -0.55 8.91 -12.95
N LEU A 261 -0.30 9.45 -11.77
CA LEU A 261 0.44 8.78 -10.69
C LEU A 261 -0.47 8.06 -9.71
N ILE A 262 -1.80 8.14 -9.89
CA ILE A 262 -2.78 7.55 -8.97
C ILE A 262 -3.00 6.10 -9.37
N SER A 263 -2.66 5.17 -8.48
CA SER A 263 -2.75 3.73 -8.74
C SER A 263 -4.20 3.19 -8.72
N LYS A 264 -5.16 4.01 -8.28
CA LYS A 264 -6.58 3.62 -8.13
C LYS A 264 -7.47 3.98 -9.32
N LEU A 265 -6.92 4.61 -10.38
CA LEU A 265 -7.69 5.00 -11.57
C LEU A 265 -7.60 3.96 -12.67
#